data_750b37a03cbe1fccb01f35d4f1ea17d4
#
_entry.id   750b37a03cbe1fccb01f35d4f1ea17d4
#
_cell.length_a   1.000
_cell.length_b   1.000
_cell.length_c   1.000
_cell.angle_alpha   90.00
_cell.angle_beta   90.00
_cell.angle_gamma   90.00
#
_symmetry.space_group_name_H-M   'P 1'
#
loop_
_entity.id
_entity.type
_entity.pdbx_description
1 polymer ?
#
loop_
_entity_poly.entity_id
_entity_poly.type
_entity_poly.pdbx_seq_one_letter_code
_entity_poly.pdbx_strand_id
1 'polypeptide(L)'
;HVLFENASAIASGIDDALKVMGKREETNLLVVGGDGGTADIGLASLSGAIERGQDFLYVCFDNESYMNTGGQRSGTTPFAARTSTTPIGVCQQGEPRNDGRRKDMIEIVAAHHIPYAASASVAYPLDLIEKVQKAIAVRGPTYIHCHSPCPTGWGYDTAETIKVARLAVQTGCFLMQEIVEGERRYTHKIGKRKPVEEYLKYQARFKHVIDDPEALAEIQAGIDARLSLQD
;
A
#
# COMPACT_ATOMS: atom_id res chain seq x y z
N HIS A 1 0.74 -11.06 18.70
CA HIS A 1 -0.13 -9.91 18.46
C HIS A 1 0.28 -8.73 19.30
N VAL A 2 0.22 -7.54 18.73
CA VAL A 2 0.56 -6.28 19.36
C VAL A 2 -0.54 -5.27 19.06
N LEU A 3 -0.59 -4.15 19.80
CA LEU A 3 -1.40 -3.00 19.42
C LEU A 3 -0.90 -2.52 18.05
N PHE A 4 -1.82 -2.29 17.13
CA PHE A 4 -1.48 -2.16 15.71
C PHE A 4 -0.59 -0.95 15.37
N GLU A 5 -0.60 0.10 16.19
CA GLU A 5 0.31 1.26 16.10
C GLU A 5 1.75 0.95 16.49
N ASN A 6 1.98 -0.10 17.28
CA ASN A 6 3.26 -0.40 17.92
C ASN A 6 4.06 -1.54 17.25
N ALA A 7 3.61 -2.06 16.12
CA ALA A 7 4.23 -3.22 15.48
C ALA A 7 5.74 -3.01 15.25
N SER A 8 6.13 -1.84 14.72
CA SER A 8 7.54 -1.52 14.45
C SER A 8 8.35 -1.25 15.71
N ALA A 9 7.76 -0.64 16.74
CA ALA A 9 8.45 -0.41 18.02
C ALA A 9 8.77 -1.74 18.72
N ILE A 10 7.83 -2.70 18.69
CA ILE A 10 8.06 -4.03 19.25
C ILE A 10 9.10 -4.79 18.43
N ALA A 11 9.04 -4.68 17.09
CA ALA A 11 10.07 -5.26 16.22
C ALA A 11 11.47 -4.73 16.54
N SER A 12 11.60 -3.42 16.82
CA SER A 12 12.87 -2.84 17.28
C SER A 12 13.41 -3.53 18.53
N GLY A 13 12.55 -3.70 19.55
CA GLY A 13 12.96 -4.39 20.78
C GLY A 13 13.32 -5.86 20.55
N ILE A 14 12.61 -6.56 19.64
CA ILE A 14 12.94 -7.95 19.30
C ILE A 14 14.28 -8.03 18.56
N ASP A 15 14.52 -7.12 17.60
CA ASP A 15 15.78 -7.07 16.85
C ASP A 15 16.98 -6.85 17.80
N ASP A 16 16.85 -5.91 18.74
CA ASP A 16 17.91 -5.65 19.74
C ASP A 16 18.09 -6.84 20.69
N ALA A 17 17.02 -7.49 21.11
CA ALA A 17 17.11 -8.70 21.93
C ALA A 17 17.82 -9.84 21.17
N LEU A 18 17.50 -10.04 19.89
CA LEU A 18 18.15 -11.06 19.05
C LEU A 18 19.66 -10.77 18.88
N LYS A 19 20.05 -9.50 18.75
CA LYS A 19 21.47 -9.08 18.72
C LYS A 19 22.19 -9.44 20.01
N VAL A 20 21.62 -9.09 21.15
CA VAL A 20 22.18 -9.41 22.48
C VAL A 20 22.30 -10.92 22.71
N MET A 21 21.31 -11.69 22.23
CA MET A 21 21.31 -13.16 22.32
C MET A 21 22.23 -13.86 21.32
N GLY A 22 22.85 -13.14 20.38
CA GLY A 22 23.66 -13.70 19.31
C GLY A 22 22.86 -14.52 18.29
N LYS A 23 21.55 -14.28 18.19
CA LYS A 23 20.63 -15.04 17.31
C LYS A 23 20.16 -14.25 16.08
N ARG A 24 20.63 -13.01 15.92
CA ARG A 24 20.14 -12.14 14.86
C ARG A 24 20.41 -12.69 13.46
N GLU A 25 21.57 -13.28 13.25
CA GLU A 25 21.96 -13.81 11.95
C GLU A 25 21.16 -15.04 11.51
N GLU A 26 20.61 -15.76 12.47
CA GLU A 26 19.84 -17.00 12.23
C GLU A 26 18.32 -16.76 12.16
N THR A 27 17.88 -15.49 12.36
CA THR A 27 16.45 -15.16 12.51
C THR A 27 16.01 -14.12 11.52
N ASN A 28 14.95 -14.39 10.77
CA ASN A 28 14.24 -13.38 9.99
C ASN A 28 13.08 -12.80 10.80
N LEU A 29 13.08 -11.49 10.98
CA LEU A 29 12.01 -10.78 11.70
C LEU A 29 11.02 -10.22 10.68
N LEU A 30 9.79 -10.74 10.71
CA LEU A 30 8.69 -10.28 9.88
C LEU A 30 7.69 -9.49 10.71
N VAL A 31 7.38 -8.29 10.25
CA VAL A 31 6.32 -7.43 10.77
C VAL A 31 5.18 -7.36 9.76
N VAL A 32 3.95 -7.56 10.22
CA VAL A 32 2.76 -7.47 9.35
C VAL A 32 1.81 -6.43 9.91
N GLY A 33 1.43 -5.47 9.09
CA GLY A 33 0.46 -4.43 9.44
C GLY A 33 -0.58 -4.21 8.35
N GLY A 34 -1.74 -3.66 8.74
CA GLY A 34 -2.71 -3.12 7.78
C GLY A 34 -2.36 -1.67 7.42
N ASP A 35 -3.01 -1.15 6.39
CA ASP A 35 -2.77 0.22 5.88
C ASP A 35 -3.01 1.30 6.95
N GLY A 36 -4.11 1.26 7.68
CA GLY A 36 -4.38 2.24 8.74
C GLY A 36 -3.35 2.17 9.87
N GLY A 37 -2.96 0.96 10.29
CA GLY A 37 -1.92 0.77 11.31
C GLY A 37 -0.54 1.21 10.84
N THR A 38 -0.26 1.12 9.54
CA THR A 38 1.04 1.45 8.95
C THR A 38 1.14 2.92 8.55
N ALA A 39 0.17 3.39 7.76
CA ALA A 39 0.23 4.71 7.13
C ALA A 39 -0.26 5.84 8.05
N ASP A 40 -1.02 5.53 9.08
CA ASP A 40 -1.59 6.54 9.99
C ASP A 40 -0.98 6.42 11.38
N ILE A 41 -1.63 5.69 12.27
CA ILE A 41 -1.31 5.71 13.69
C ILE A 41 0.08 5.13 14.02
N GLY A 42 0.58 4.18 13.24
CA GLY A 42 1.90 3.55 13.43
C GLY A 42 3.03 4.16 12.60
N LEU A 43 2.77 5.21 11.80
CA LEU A 43 3.77 5.79 10.91
C LEU A 43 5.00 6.32 11.65
N ALA A 44 4.81 6.99 12.77
CA ALA A 44 5.92 7.48 13.60
C ALA A 44 6.77 6.33 14.16
N SER A 45 6.12 5.23 14.58
CA SER A 45 6.80 4.02 15.06
C SER A 45 7.62 3.35 13.95
N LEU A 46 7.06 3.27 12.74
CA LEU A 46 7.74 2.72 11.57
C LEU A 46 8.94 3.60 11.17
N SER A 47 8.74 4.90 11.05
CA SER A 47 9.79 5.88 10.73
C SER A 47 10.96 5.77 11.71
N GLY A 48 10.70 5.75 13.03
CA GLY A 48 11.76 5.64 14.02
C GLY A 48 12.48 4.29 14.01
N ALA A 49 11.80 3.19 13.71
CA ALA A 49 12.44 1.88 13.57
C ALA A 49 13.34 1.81 12.34
N ILE A 50 12.92 2.39 11.24
CA ILE A 50 13.71 2.51 10.00
C ILE A 50 14.94 3.40 10.23
N GLU A 51 14.75 4.57 10.86
CA GLU A 51 15.84 5.52 11.16
C GLU A 51 16.95 4.87 11.98
N ARG A 52 16.60 4.01 12.94
CA ARG A 52 17.59 3.27 13.76
C ARG A 52 18.25 2.12 13.02
N GLY A 53 17.89 1.84 11.77
CA GLY A 53 18.43 0.74 10.99
C GLY A 53 18.09 -0.65 11.54
N GLN A 54 16.94 -0.78 12.19
CA GLN A 54 16.49 -2.07 12.74
C GLN A 54 16.27 -3.07 11.61
N ASP A 55 16.73 -4.30 11.80
CA ASP A 55 16.71 -5.31 10.75
C ASP A 55 15.41 -6.13 10.80
N PHE A 56 14.47 -5.78 9.94
CA PHE A 56 13.18 -6.48 9.77
C PHE A 56 12.61 -6.28 8.37
N LEU A 57 11.79 -7.23 7.92
CA LEU A 57 10.89 -7.04 6.80
C LEU A 57 9.53 -6.58 7.31
N TYR A 58 9.08 -5.38 6.90
CA TYR A 58 7.72 -4.91 7.14
C TYR A 58 6.84 -5.16 5.91
N VAL A 59 5.73 -5.87 6.09
CA VAL A 59 4.73 -6.07 5.05
C VAL A 59 3.44 -5.36 5.44
N CYS A 60 3.06 -4.36 4.66
CA CYS A 60 1.77 -3.68 4.78
C CYS A 60 0.77 -4.34 3.86
N PHE A 61 -0.28 -4.98 4.40
CA PHE A 61 -1.44 -5.40 3.62
C PHE A 61 -2.39 -4.21 3.48
N ASP A 62 -2.39 -3.58 2.30
CA ASP A 62 -3.21 -2.42 2.01
C ASP A 62 -4.55 -2.84 1.39
N ASN A 63 -5.61 -2.69 2.15
CA ASN A 63 -7.00 -2.82 1.69
C ASN A 63 -7.72 -1.47 1.62
N GLU A 64 -6.96 -0.37 1.71
CA GLU A 64 -7.35 1.02 1.49
C GLU A 64 -8.40 1.55 2.48
N SER A 65 -8.46 0.99 3.72
CA SER A 65 -9.38 1.43 4.77
C SER A 65 -9.11 0.72 6.11
N TYR A 66 -9.59 1.28 7.22
CA TYR A 66 -9.73 0.54 8.49
C TYR A 66 -10.90 -0.44 8.37
N MET A 67 -10.68 -1.59 7.72
CA MET A 67 -11.76 -2.51 7.35
C MET A 67 -12.41 -3.20 8.54
N ASN A 68 -11.61 -3.69 9.49
CA ASN A 68 -12.11 -4.48 10.61
C ASN A 68 -13.08 -3.71 11.52
N THR A 69 -12.92 -2.41 11.63
CA THR A 69 -13.76 -1.55 12.48
C THR A 69 -14.97 -0.96 11.74
N GLY A 70 -15.16 -1.27 10.48
CA GLY A 70 -16.33 -0.85 9.69
C GLY A 70 -16.01 0.06 8.50
N GLY A 71 -14.78 0.01 7.97
CA GLY A 71 -14.43 0.69 6.73
C GLY A 71 -14.25 2.20 6.86
N GLN A 72 -13.57 2.67 7.91
CA GLN A 72 -13.20 4.09 8.04
C GLN A 72 -12.06 4.43 7.06
N ARG A 73 -11.96 5.72 6.72
CA ARG A 73 -10.88 6.21 5.87
C ARG A 73 -9.52 5.98 6.52
N SER A 74 -8.57 5.43 5.76
CA SER A 74 -7.14 5.43 6.08
C SER A 74 -6.38 6.42 5.20
N GLY A 75 -5.10 6.63 5.49
CA GLY A 75 -4.23 7.47 4.67
C GLY A 75 -3.96 6.91 3.26
N THR A 76 -4.25 5.63 3.01
CA THR A 76 -4.11 4.99 1.69
C THR A 76 -5.43 4.90 0.94
N THR A 77 -6.56 5.32 1.53
CA THR A 77 -7.86 5.33 0.86
C THR A 77 -7.79 6.24 -0.37
N PRO A 78 -8.15 5.74 -1.57
CA PRO A 78 -8.03 6.51 -2.79
C PRO A 78 -9.07 7.62 -2.90
N PHE A 79 -8.75 8.62 -3.74
CA PHE A 79 -9.67 9.70 -4.09
C PHE A 79 -11.04 9.17 -4.50
N ALA A 80 -12.09 9.85 -4.11
CA ALA A 80 -13.50 9.56 -4.36
C ALA A 80 -14.04 8.27 -3.73
N ALA A 81 -13.22 7.42 -3.09
CA ALA A 81 -13.73 6.23 -2.42
C ALA A 81 -14.61 6.60 -1.21
N ARG A 82 -15.83 6.07 -1.16
CA ARG A 82 -16.70 6.18 0.02
C ARG A 82 -16.20 5.28 1.15
N THR A 83 -16.22 5.84 2.35
CA THR A 83 -15.99 5.10 3.61
C THR A 83 -17.03 5.51 4.64
N SER A 84 -17.06 4.83 5.80
CA SER A 84 -17.98 5.20 6.88
C SER A 84 -17.70 6.60 7.45
N THR A 85 -16.48 7.11 7.32
CA THR A 85 -16.09 8.47 7.75
C THR A 85 -16.02 9.47 6.59
N THR A 86 -16.15 9.04 5.35
CA THR A 86 -16.23 9.87 4.13
C THR A 86 -17.39 9.40 3.25
N PRO A 87 -18.64 9.62 3.67
CA PRO A 87 -19.83 9.04 3.02
C PRO A 87 -20.12 9.61 1.63
N ILE A 88 -19.58 10.77 1.29
CA ILE A 88 -19.70 11.42 -0.02
C ILE A 88 -18.48 11.11 -0.94
N GLY A 89 -17.49 10.39 -0.44
CA GLY A 89 -16.22 10.14 -1.11
C GLY A 89 -15.09 11.00 -0.56
N VAL A 90 -13.88 10.47 -0.66
CA VAL A 90 -12.66 11.16 -0.20
C VAL A 90 -12.41 12.36 -1.11
N CYS A 91 -12.38 13.56 -0.53
CA CYS A 91 -12.02 14.82 -1.18
C CYS A 91 -12.92 15.27 -2.34
N GLN A 92 -14.16 14.78 -2.44
CA GLN A 92 -15.10 15.22 -3.49
C GLN A 92 -15.81 16.55 -3.22
N GLN A 93 -15.68 17.19 -2.09
CA GLN A 93 -16.27 18.50 -1.87
C GLN A 93 -15.24 19.53 -1.43
N GLY A 94 -14.91 20.43 -2.37
CA GLY A 94 -14.58 21.83 -2.09
C GLY A 94 -13.46 22.14 -1.09
N GLU A 95 -12.80 21.15 -0.55
CA GLU A 95 -11.64 21.33 0.31
C GLU A 95 -10.41 21.56 -0.58
N PRO A 96 -9.97 22.78 -0.79
CA PRO A 96 -8.91 23.11 -1.75
C PRO A 96 -7.53 22.60 -1.35
N ARG A 97 -7.42 21.77 -0.34
CA ARG A 97 -6.13 21.40 0.27
C ARG A 97 -5.76 19.94 0.16
N ASN A 98 -6.64 19.11 -0.30
CA ASN A 98 -6.34 17.70 -0.44
C ASN A 98 -6.76 17.31 -1.84
N ASP A 99 -5.82 17.34 -2.76
CA ASP A 99 -5.97 16.83 -4.12
C ASP A 99 -6.29 15.31 -4.15
N GLY A 100 -6.81 14.79 -3.04
CA GLY A 100 -7.24 13.42 -2.86
C GLY A 100 -6.12 12.39 -2.93
N ARG A 101 -4.88 12.84 -2.92
CA ARG A 101 -3.74 11.93 -2.97
C ARG A 101 -3.67 11.12 -1.70
N ARG A 102 -3.70 9.81 -1.86
CA ARG A 102 -3.35 8.89 -0.79
C ARG A 102 -1.86 9.02 -0.46
N LYS A 103 -1.50 8.69 0.76
CA LYS A 103 -0.08 8.58 1.13
C LYS A 103 0.60 7.55 0.25
N ASP A 104 1.70 7.91 -0.36
CA ASP A 104 2.57 6.96 -1.05
C ASP A 104 3.59 6.42 -0.05
N MET A 105 3.28 5.24 0.48
CA MET A 105 4.12 4.61 1.51
C MET A 105 5.49 4.19 0.96
N ILE A 106 5.58 3.88 -0.34
CA ILE A 106 6.86 3.55 -0.97
C ILE A 106 7.78 4.77 -0.96
N GLU A 107 7.26 5.96 -1.33
CA GLU A 107 8.03 7.21 -1.26
C GLU A 107 8.43 7.57 0.18
N ILE A 108 7.49 7.43 1.11
CA ILE A 108 7.74 7.75 2.52
C ILE A 108 8.85 6.89 3.11
N VAL A 109 8.84 5.59 2.87
CA VAL A 109 9.88 4.71 3.40
C VAL A 109 11.20 4.85 2.62
N ALA A 110 11.14 5.08 1.32
CA ALA A 110 12.34 5.30 0.50
C ALA A 110 13.08 6.59 0.90
N ALA A 111 12.36 7.62 1.36
CA ALA A 111 12.96 8.85 1.87
C ALA A 111 13.86 8.64 3.11
N HIS A 112 13.75 7.49 3.78
CA HIS A 112 14.66 7.08 4.86
C HIS A 112 15.91 6.37 4.34
N HIS A 113 16.10 6.27 3.02
CA HIS A 113 17.24 5.58 2.39
C HIS A 113 17.35 4.10 2.80
N ILE A 114 16.21 3.42 2.98
CA ILE A 114 16.19 1.99 3.28
C ILE A 114 16.75 1.18 2.10
N PRO A 115 17.41 0.05 2.37
CA PRO A 115 18.08 -0.72 1.31
C PRO A 115 17.09 -1.35 0.31
N TYR A 116 15.85 -1.64 0.73
CA TYR A 116 14.83 -2.21 -0.14
C TYR A 116 13.42 -1.78 0.23
N ALA A 117 12.67 -1.28 -0.75
CA ALA A 117 11.25 -1.04 -0.68
C ALA A 117 10.55 -1.55 -1.95
N ALA A 118 9.37 -2.15 -1.83
CA ALA A 118 8.62 -2.63 -2.98
C ALA A 118 7.11 -2.51 -2.78
N SER A 119 6.39 -2.34 -3.89
CA SER A 119 4.95 -2.56 -3.95
C SER A 119 4.66 -3.88 -4.66
N ALA A 120 3.68 -4.63 -4.17
CA ALA A 120 3.27 -5.92 -4.68
C ALA A 120 1.73 -6.04 -4.68
N SER A 121 1.18 -7.03 -5.37
CA SER A 121 -0.25 -7.29 -5.38
C SER A 121 -0.51 -8.77 -5.23
N VAL A 122 -1.56 -9.12 -4.48
CA VAL A 122 -2.03 -10.52 -4.33
C VAL A 122 -2.40 -11.16 -5.67
N ALA A 123 -2.64 -10.36 -6.72
CA ALA A 123 -2.93 -10.86 -8.07
C ALA A 123 -1.69 -11.36 -8.83
N TYR A 124 -0.49 -11.11 -8.32
CA TYR A 124 0.80 -11.46 -8.91
C TYR A 124 1.67 -12.19 -7.88
N PRO A 125 1.30 -13.41 -7.47
CA PRO A 125 1.95 -14.09 -6.34
C PRO A 125 3.43 -14.40 -6.60
N LEU A 126 3.84 -14.66 -7.83
CA LEU A 126 5.26 -14.93 -8.14
C LEU A 126 6.12 -13.67 -7.96
N ASP A 127 5.64 -12.49 -8.37
CA ASP A 127 6.31 -11.21 -8.13
C ASP A 127 6.39 -10.90 -6.62
N LEU A 128 5.32 -11.18 -5.87
CA LEU A 128 5.34 -11.01 -4.41
C LEU A 128 6.37 -11.93 -3.75
N ILE A 129 6.43 -13.20 -4.14
CA ILE A 129 7.39 -14.17 -3.60
C ILE A 129 8.83 -13.70 -3.89
N GLU A 130 9.12 -13.28 -5.12
CA GLU A 130 10.44 -12.77 -5.51
C GLU A 130 10.84 -11.55 -4.67
N LYS A 131 9.92 -10.60 -4.46
CA LYS A 131 10.15 -9.42 -3.63
C LYS A 131 10.39 -9.75 -2.17
N VAL A 132 9.65 -10.71 -1.61
CA VAL A 132 9.91 -11.21 -0.24
C VAL A 132 11.29 -11.84 -0.14
N GLN A 133 11.68 -12.67 -1.12
CA GLN A 133 13.01 -13.29 -1.15
C GLN A 133 14.13 -12.24 -1.21
N LYS A 134 13.98 -11.20 -2.04
CA LYS A 134 14.92 -10.08 -2.10
C LYS A 134 14.97 -9.33 -0.76
N ALA A 135 13.81 -9.03 -0.18
CA ALA A 135 13.73 -8.29 1.08
C ALA A 135 14.41 -8.99 2.26
N ILE A 136 14.24 -10.31 2.39
CA ILE A 136 14.85 -11.09 3.49
C ILE A 136 16.35 -11.37 3.26
N ALA A 137 16.83 -11.25 2.03
CA ALA A 137 18.26 -11.42 1.70
C ALA A 137 19.09 -10.16 2.03
N VAL A 138 18.45 -9.04 2.29
CA VAL A 138 19.07 -7.76 2.62
C VAL A 138 19.05 -7.56 4.14
N ARG A 139 20.13 -7.03 4.69
CA ARG A 139 20.21 -6.63 6.10
C ARG A 139 19.76 -5.18 6.27
N GLY A 140 19.06 -4.93 7.37
CA GLY A 140 18.46 -3.64 7.67
C GLY A 140 16.95 -3.61 7.41
N PRO A 141 16.32 -2.44 7.54
CA PRO A 141 14.87 -2.30 7.36
C PRO A 141 14.49 -2.47 5.89
N THR A 142 13.56 -3.39 5.63
CA THR A 142 12.96 -3.59 4.30
C THR A 142 11.44 -3.49 4.38
N TYR A 143 10.81 -3.05 3.27
CA TYR A 143 9.38 -2.75 3.26
C TYR A 143 8.69 -3.28 1.99
N ILE A 144 7.55 -3.94 2.17
CA ILE A 144 6.67 -4.34 1.06
C ILE A 144 5.27 -3.79 1.29
N HIS A 145 4.76 -3.01 0.34
CA HIS A 145 3.39 -2.52 0.30
C HIS A 145 2.56 -3.42 -0.60
N CYS A 146 1.73 -4.27 -0.02
CA CYS A 146 0.97 -5.29 -0.73
C CYS A 146 -0.49 -4.88 -0.91
N HIS A 147 -0.90 -4.60 -2.14
CA HIS A 147 -2.29 -4.34 -2.49
C HIS A 147 -3.13 -5.61 -2.28
N SER A 148 -4.10 -5.52 -1.37
CA SER A 148 -4.91 -6.64 -0.90
C SER A 148 -6.39 -6.25 -0.82
N PRO A 149 -7.13 -6.27 -1.95
CA PRO A 149 -8.53 -5.87 -1.99
C PRO A 149 -9.41 -6.62 -1.00
N CYS A 150 -10.29 -5.90 -0.32
CA CYS A 150 -11.23 -6.46 0.65
C CYS A 150 -12.62 -6.61 0.03
N PRO A 151 -13.10 -7.83 -0.30
CA PRO A 151 -14.40 -8.01 -0.94
C PRO A 151 -15.56 -7.48 -0.10
N THR A 152 -15.53 -7.71 1.20
CA THR A 152 -16.56 -7.22 2.13
C THR A 152 -16.59 -5.70 2.22
N GLY A 153 -15.41 -5.07 2.41
CA GLY A 153 -15.32 -3.62 2.58
C GLY A 153 -15.55 -2.85 1.28
N TRP A 154 -15.16 -3.41 0.14
CA TRP A 154 -15.36 -2.76 -1.16
C TRP A 154 -16.69 -3.14 -1.82
N GLY A 155 -17.39 -4.17 -1.31
CA GLY A 155 -18.71 -4.58 -1.74
C GLY A 155 -18.73 -5.25 -3.12
N TYR A 156 -17.91 -6.30 -3.30
CA TYR A 156 -17.90 -7.16 -4.49
C TYR A 156 -17.86 -8.65 -4.10
N ASP A 157 -18.14 -9.54 -5.06
CA ASP A 157 -18.11 -11.00 -4.83
C ASP A 157 -16.69 -11.48 -4.54
N THR A 158 -16.52 -12.30 -3.50
CA THR A 158 -15.22 -12.84 -3.08
C THR A 158 -14.48 -13.58 -4.19
N ALA A 159 -15.20 -14.23 -5.11
CA ALA A 159 -14.62 -14.91 -6.28
C ALA A 159 -13.92 -13.95 -7.26
N GLU A 160 -14.27 -12.66 -7.23
CA GLU A 160 -13.69 -11.63 -8.11
C GLU A 160 -12.40 -10.99 -7.55
N THR A 161 -11.97 -11.34 -6.33
CA THR A 161 -10.85 -10.68 -5.63
C THR A 161 -9.58 -10.59 -6.47
N ILE A 162 -9.16 -11.67 -7.07
CA ILE A 162 -7.93 -11.70 -7.91
C ILE A 162 -8.12 -10.88 -9.20
N LYS A 163 -9.31 -10.89 -9.77
CA LYS A 163 -9.65 -10.07 -10.94
C LYS A 163 -9.62 -8.58 -10.60
N VAL A 164 -10.23 -8.18 -9.48
CA VAL A 164 -10.21 -6.79 -9.00
C VAL A 164 -8.78 -6.33 -8.72
N ALA A 165 -7.98 -7.13 -8.02
CA ALA A 165 -6.57 -6.83 -7.78
C ALA A 165 -5.76 -6.69 -9.08
N ARG A 166 -6.03 -7.53 -10.09
CA ARG A 166 -5.38 -7.45 -11.41
C ARG A 166 -5.81 -6.21 -12.17
N LEU A 167 -7.08 -5.83 -12.10
CA LEU A 167 -7.58 -4.60 -12.73
C LEU A 167 -6.93 -3.35 -12.12
N ALA A 168 -6.66 -3.31 -10.81
CA ALA A 168 -5.94 -2.19 -10.20
C ALA A 168 -4.58 -1.95 -10.88
N VAL A 169 -3.84 -3.02 -11.19
CA VAL A 169 -2.55 -2.92 -11.90
C VAL A 169 -2.76 -2.57 -13.37
N GLN A 170 -3.70 -3.23 -14.06
CA GLN A 170 -3.94 -3.02 -15.50
C GLN A 170 -4.47 -1.62 -15.85
N THR A 171 -5.13 -0.95 -14.91
CA THR A 171 -5.61 0.43 -15.08
C THR A 171 -4.60 1.48 -14.63
N GLY A 172 -3.51 1.09 -13.97
CA GLY A 172 -2.52 1.99 -13.39
C GLY A 172 -2.93 2.56 -12.03
N CYS A 173 -4.05 2.12 -11.44
CA CYS A 173 -4.44 2.52 -10.09
C CYS A 173 -3.44 2.08 -9.04
N PHE A 174 -2.79 0.94 -9.27
CA PHE A 174 -1.71 0.42 -8.44
C PHE A 174 -0.49 0.08 -9.30
N LEU A 175 0.67 0.61 -8.91
CA LEU A 175 1.93 0.39 -9.62
C LEU A 175 2.76 -0.65 -8.89
N MET A 176 3.33 -1.58 -9.65
CA MET A 176 4.24 -2.59 -9.12
C MET A 176 5.68 -2.15 -9.38
N GLN A 177 6.40 -1.87 -8.32
CA GLN A 177 7.76 -1.32 -8.36
C GLN A 177 8.62 -1.85 -7.22
N GLU A 178 9.90 -1.66 -7.36
CA GLU A 178 10.90 -1.83 -6.30
C GLU A 178 11.87 -0.65 -6.32
N ILE A 179 12.36 -0.30 -5.14
CA ILE A 179 13.45 0.64 -4.94
C ILE A 179 14.56 -0.12 -4.23
N VAL A 180 15.70 -0.23 -4.86
CA VAL A 180 16.87 -0.94 -4.37
C VAL A 180 18.00 0.07 -4.25
N GLU A 181 18.50 0.33 -3.04
CA GLU A 181 19.56 1.31 -2.79
C GLU A 181 19.28 2.70 -3.42
N GLY A 182 18.01 3.10 -3.40
CA GLY A 182 17.54 4.37 -3.97
C GLY A 182 17.18 4.32 -5.46
N GLU A 183 17.53 3.27 -6.18
CA GLU A 183 17.19 3.10 -7.59
C GLU A 183 15.81 2.49 -7.77
N ARG A 184 14.92 3.19 -8.49
CA ARG A 184 13.55 2.74 -8.78
C ARG A 184 13.49 1.88 -10.03
N ARG A 185 12.73 0.78 -9.95
CA ARG A 185 12.41 -0.09 -11.09
C ARG A 185 10.94 -0.48 -11.05
N TYR A 186 10.26 -0.38 -12.19
CA TYR A 186 8.90 -0.91 -12.34
C TYR A 186 8.97 -2.38 -12.73
N THR A 187 8.43 -3.26 -11.87
CA THR A 187 8.51 -4.72 -12.07
C THR A 187 7.41 -5.24 -12.99
N HIS A 188 6.35 -4.45 -13.20
CA HIS A 188 5.29 -4.77 -14.15
C HIS A 188 5.03 -3.59 -15.08
N LYS A 189 5.35 -3.78 -16.39
CA LYS A 189 5.04 -2.79 -17.41
C LYS A 189 3.60 -3.00 -17.88
N ILE A 190 2.79 -1.96 -17.79
CA ILE A 190 1.42 -1.98 -18.28
C ILE A 190 1.48 -1.81 -19.82
N GLY A 191 1.13 -2.86 -20.56
CA GLY A 191 1.06 -2.80 -22.02
C GLY A 191 -0.09 -1.92 -22.50
N LYS A 192 -1.17 -2.52 -23.02
CA LYS A 192 -2.41 -1.79 -23.32
C LYS A 192 -3.17 -1.53 -22.03
N ARG A 193 -3.12 -0.27 -21.55
CA ARG A 193 -3.82 0.15 -20.33
C ARG A 193 -5.34 0.08 -20.52
N LYS A 194 -6.03 -0.39 -19.47
CA LYS A 194 -7.49 -0.37 -19.40
C LYS A 194 -7.99 0.95 -18.83
N PRO A 195 -9.19 1.41 -19.22
CA PRO A 195 -9.85 2.55 -18.57
C PRO A 195 -10.05 2.29 -17.09
N VAL A 196 -9.90 3.34 -16.25
CA VAL A 196 -10.07 3.23 -14.80
C VAL A 196 -11.46 2.74 -14.40
N GLU A 197 -12.48 3.10 -15.17
CA GLU A 197 -13.87 2.66 -14.99
C GLU A 197 -13.99 1.13 -14.88
N GLU A 198 -13.19 0.36 -15.64
CA GLU A 198 -13.21 -1.10 -15.56
C GLU A 198 -12.85 -1.64 -14.17
N TYR A 199 -12.02 -0.93 -13.43
CA TYR A 199 -11.65 -1.26 -12.05
C TYR A 199 -12.69 -0.77 -11.04
N LEU A 200 -13.15 0.49 -11.20
CA LEU A 200 -14.03 1.14 -10.24
C LEU A 200 -15.42 0.51 -10.19
N LYS A 201 -15.96 0.09 -11.34
CA LYS A 201 -17.33 -0.50 -11.43
C LYS A 201 -17.53 -1.77 -10.60
N TYR A 202 -16.47 -2.49 -10.24
CA TYR A 202 -16.56 -3.65 -9.35
C TYR A 202 -16.79 -3.27 -7.90
N GLN A 203 -16.57 -2.01 -7.51
CA GLN A 203 -16.47 -1.60 -6.12
C GLN A 203 -17.67 -0.72 -5.74
N ALA A 204 -18.48 -1.19 -4.79
CA ALA A 204 -19.65 -0.43 -4.33
C ALA A 204 -19.29 0.96 -3.79
N ARG A 205 -18.08 1.13 -3.26
CA ARG A 205 -17.56 2.41 -2.75
C ARG A 205 -17.36 3.48 -3.81
N PHE A 206 -17.40 3.13 -5.11
CA PHE A 206 -17.30 4.05 -6.25
C PHE A 206 -18.59 4.19 -7.08
N LYS A 207 -19.71 3.59 -6.66
CA LYS A 207 -20.98 3.68 -7.41
C LYS A 207 -21.36 5.12 -7.80
N HIS A 208 -21.14 6.08 -6.91
CA HIS A 208 -21.46 7.48 -7.14
C HIS A 208 -20.56 8.18 -8.16
N VAL A 209 -19.42 7.57 -8.52
CA VAL A 209 -18.45 8.09 -9.49
C VAL A 209 -18.73 7.54 -10.89
N ILE A 210 -19.28 6.33 -10.98
CA ILE A 210 -19.42 5.61 -12.27
C ILE A 210 -20.34 6.37 -13.23
N ASP A 211 -21.37 7.05 -12.70
CA ASP A 211 -22.33 7.82 -13.49
C ASP A 211 -21.93 9.32 -13.60
N ASP A 212 -20.74 9.68 -13.12
CA ASP A 212 -20.20 11.05 -13.13
C ASP A 212 -18.95 11.11 -14.04
N PRO A 213 -19.07 11.58 -15.31
CA PRO A 213 -17.96 11.67 -16.24
C PRO A 213 -16.84 12.61 -15.80
N GLU A 214 -17.15 13.68 -15.05
CA GLU A 214 -16.17 14.65 -14.57
C GLU A 214 -15.30 14.01 -13.49
N ALA A 215 -15.91 13.32 -12.53
CA ALA A 215 -15.19 12.59 -11.49
C ALA A 215 -14.34 11.44 -12.07
N LEU A 216 -14.84 10.70 -13.06
CA LEU A 216 -14.08 9.68 -13.77
C LEU A 216 -12.87 10.28 -14.51
N ALA A 217 -13.05 11.42 -15.18
CA ALA A 217 -11.97 12.11 -15.88
C ALA A 217 -10.90 12.63 -14.91
N GLU A 218 -11.29 13.14 -13.74
CA GLU A 218 -10.36 13.58 -12.70
C GLU A 218 -9.53 12.41 -12.15
N ILE A 219 -10.16 11.29 -11.85
CA ILE A 219 -9.46 10.07 -11.40
C ILE A 219 -8.48 9.59 -12.49
N GLN A 220 -8.93 9.55 -13.75
CA GLN A 220 -8.09 9.12 -14.87
C GLN A 220 -6.88 10.05 -15.04
N ALA A 221 -7.08 11.37 -14.97
CA ALA A 221 -6.01 12.37 -15.06
C ALA A 221 -4.98 12.21 -13.94
N GLY A 222 -5.42 11.94 -12.72
CA GLY A 222 -4.54 11.67 -11.59
C GLY A 222 -3.68 10.41 -11.78
N ILE A 223 -4.24 9.37 -12.41
CA ILE A 223 -3.50 8.15 -12.77
C ILE A 223 -2.48 8.46 -13.87
N ASP A 224 -2.88 9.20 -14.90
CA ASP A 224 -2.04 9.56 -16.05
C ASP A 224 -0.83 10.39 -15.60
N ALA A 225 -1.05 11.39 -14.75
CA ALA A 225 0.02 12.21 -14.19
C ALA A 225 1.04 11.37 -13.39
N ARG A 226 0.58 10.35 -12.66
CA ARG A 226 1.48 9.46 -11.92
C ARG A 226 2.25 8.51 -12.83
N LEU A 227 1.64 8.06 -13.92
CA LEU A 227 2.28 7.18 -14.90
C LEU A 227 3.31 7.92 -15.76
N SER A 228 3.11 9.21 -16.07
CA SER A 228 4.08 10.01 -16.81
C SER A 228 5.41 10.22 -16.07
N LEU A 229 5.47 9.91 -14.78
CA LEU A 229 6.71 9.91 -14.01
C LEU A 229 7.53 8.61 -14.20
N GLN A 230 7.03 7.66 -14.99
CA GLN A 230 7.69 6.37 -15.25
C GLN A 230 8.58 6.36 -16.51
N ASP A 231 8.41 7.37 -17.36
CA ASP A 231 9.18 7.58 -18.59
C ASP A 231 10.41 8.47 -18.30
#